data_303172869e54a42d0ed0d137b49827a1
#
_entry.id   303172869e54a42d0ed0d137b49827a1
#
_cell.length_a   1.000
_cell.length_b   1.000
_cell.length_c   1.000
_cell.angle_alpha   90.00
_cell.angle_beta   90.00
_cell.angle_gamma   90.00
#
_symmetry.space_group_name_H-M   'P 1'
#
loop_
_entity.id
_entity.type
_entity.pdbx_description
1 polymer ?
#
loop_
_entity_poly.entity_id
_entity_poly.type
_entity_poly.pdbx_seq_one_letter_code
_entity_poly.pdbx_strand_id
1 'polypeptide(L)'
;RGLVGSEMCIRDRSIDHVKTTTGISAEERGFTARACVSDEAKPEDFRRPGHVFPLISRKGGVLVRNGHTEATTDLMRLAGLKECGVCCEVMKEDGTMMRTSQLWEMAKEHNLTFITIRDLQDYIRIHEKHVKEEAVANLPTQYGDFKMYGYINDITGEHHLALVKGDIGDGEDVLCRVHSECLTGDAFGSMKCD
;
A
#
# COMPACT_ATOMS: atom_id res chain seq x y z
N ARG A 1 -11.38 -13.80 -22.69
CA ARG A 1 -12.11 -12.55 -22.36
C ARG A 1 -11.53 -11.48 -23.24
N GLY A 2 -12.31 -11.00 -24.24
CA GLY A 2 -11.82 -10.14 -25.30
C GLY A 2 -11.52 -8.72 -24.82
N LEU A 3 -10.55 -8.09 -25.46
CA LEU A 3 -10.14 -6.69 -25.28
C LEU A 3 -11.33 -5.69 -25.32
N VAL A 4 -12.38 -6.01 -26.03
CA VAL A 4 -13.60 -5.20 -26.17
C VAL A 4 -14.30 -4.97 -24.81
N GLY A 5 -14.34 -5.95 -23.93
CA GLY A 5 -14.95 -5.81 -22.60
C GLY A 5 -14.12 -4.94 -21.64
N SER A 6 -12.78 -4.95 -21.76
CA SER A 6 -11.91 -4.11 -20.95
C SER A 6 -11.92 -2.65 -21.42
N GLU A 7 -12.01 -2.38 -22.72
CA GLU A 7 -12.11 -1.02 -23.27
C GLU A 7 -13.44 -0.34 -22.92
N MET A 8 -14.55 -1.05 -22.97
CA MET A 8 -15.83 -0.53 -22.49
C MET A 8 -15.78 -0.17 -21.01
N CYS A 9 -15.21 -1.04 -20.17
CA CYS A 9 -15.03 -0.73 -18.74
C CYS A 9 -14.14 0.48 -18.48
N ILE A 10 -13.12 0.73 -19.31
CA ILE A 10 -12.24 1.90 -19.20
C ILE A 10 -12.99 3.17 -19.60
N ARG A 11 -13.73 3.16 -20.70
CA ARG A 11 -14.51 4.32 -21.16
C ARG A 11 -15.61 4.70 -20.16
N ASP A 12 -16.30 3.73 -19.59
CA ASP A 12 -17.35 3.98 -18.61
C ASP A 12 -16.83 4.51 -17.27
N ARG A 13 -15.52 4.42 -17.02
CA ARG A 13 -14.87 4.87 -15.79
C ARG A 13 -14.16 6.20 -15.92
N SER A 14 -13.88 6.67 -17.15
CA SER A 14 -13.28 7.99 -17.35
C SER A 14 -14.30 9.08 -17.06
N ILE A 15 -13.83 10.18 -16.50
CA ILE A 15 -14.67 11.27 -16.01
C ILE A 15 -14.14 12.62 -16.46
N ASP A 16 -15.07 13.58 -16.61
CA ASP A 16 -14.81 15.01 -16.61
C ASP A 16 -15.83 15.70 -15.72
N HIS A 17 -15.44 16.75 -15.02
CA HIS A 17 -16.40 17.51 -14.25
C HIS A 17 -17.38 18.25 -15.17
N VAL A 18 -18.67 18.29 -14.82
CA VAL A 18 -19.73 18.88 -15.68
C VAL A 18 -19.53 20.35 -16.04
N LYS A 19 -18.75 21.08 -15.22
CA LYS A 19 -18.42 22.51 -15.48
C LYS A 19 -17.28 22.70 -16.48
N THR A 20 -16.62 21.62 -16.96
CA THR A 20 -15.59 21.71 -18.00
C THR A 20 -16.26 21.80 -19.39
N THR A 21 -15.55 22.37 -20.35
CA THR A 21 -16.00 22.42 -21.74
C THR A 21 -15.66 21.12 -22.47
N THR A 22 -14.45 20.96 -22.95
CA THR A 22 -13.96 19.73 -23.56
C THR A 22 -13.42 18.74 -22.54
N GLY A 23 -12.95 19.21 -21.39
CA GLY A 23 -12.35 18.37 -20.33
C GLY A 23 -10.90 17.99 -20.58
N ILE A 24 -10.29 18.34 -21.73
CA ILE A 24 -8.98 17.81 -22.13
C ILE A 24 -7.80 18.74 -21.78
N SER A 25 -8.04 20.04 -21.62
CA SER A 25 -6.96 20.97 -21.28
C SER A 25 -6.34 20.64 -19.93
N ALA A 26 -5.07 21.00 -19.71
CA ALA A 26 -4.40 20.78 -18.43
C ALA A 26 -5.17 21.41 -17.25
N GLU A 27 -5.74 22.59 -17.47
CA GLU A 27 -6.56 23.29 -16.49
C GLU A 27 -7.83 22.51 -16.14
N GLU A 28 -8.58 22.06 -17.15
CA GLU A 28 -9.83 21.32 -16.96
C GLU A 28 -9.62 19.95 -16.34
N ARG A 29 -8.55 19.24 -16.72
CA ARG A 29 -8.15 17.97 -16.09
C ARG A 29 -7.76 18.18 -14.63
N GLY A 30 -7.00 19.26 -14.35
CA GLY A 30 -6.66 19.65 -12.98
C GLY A 30 -7.90 20.03 -12.16
N PHE A 31 -8.87 20.72 -12.78
CA PHE A 31 -10.15 21.02 -12.14
C PHE A 31 -10.93 19.76 -11.80
N THR A 32 -11.06 18.83 -12.75
CA THR A 32 -11.72 17.52 -12.53
C THR A 32 -11.05 16.74 -11.42
N ALA A 33 -9.70 16.66 -11.42
CA ALA A 33 -8.95 15.96 -10.38
C ALA A 33 -9.15 16.58 -8.98
N ARG A 34 -9.14 17.91 -8.88
CA ARG A 34 -9.43 18.60 -7.61
C ARG A 34 -10.86 18.38 -7.14
N ALA A 35 -11.82 18.32 -8.06
CA ALA A 35 -13.21 18.04 -7.70
C ALA A 35 -13.38 16.64 -7.09
N CYS A 36 -12.60 15.63 -7.52
CA CYS A 36 -12.67 14.28 -6.97
C CYS A 36 -12.35 14.19 -5.47
N VAL A 37 -11.57 15.13 -4.92
CA VAL A 37 -11.20 15.13 -3.50
C VAL A 37 -12.10 16.04 -2.64
N SER A 38 -13.06 16.72 -3.25
CA SER A 38 -14.03 17.55 -2.51
C SER A 38 -14.98 16.67 -1.70
N ASP A 39 -15.26 17.07 -0.45
CA ASP A 39 -16.27 16.41 0.39
C ASP A 39 -17.69 16.63 -0.10
N GLU A 40 -17.89 17.68 -0.89
CA GLU A 40 -19.19 18.04 -1.47
C GLU A 40 -19.43 17.37 -2.83
N ALA A 41 -18.41 16.68 -3.39
CA ALA A 41 -18.52 16.06 -4.71
C ALA A 41 -19.57 14.96 -4.74
N LYS A 42 -20.39 14.99 -5.77
CA LYS A 42 -21.44 14.00 -6.03
C LYS A 42 -21.21 13.31 -7.36
N PRO A 43 -21.70 12.08 -7.58
CA PRO A 43 -21.60 11.39 -8.85
C PRO A 43 -22.12 12.20 -10.05
N GLU A 44 -23.13 13.05 -9.81
CA GLU A 44 -23.76 13.91 -10.81
C GLU A 44 -22.88 15.07 -11.27
N ASP A 45 -21.85 15.41 -10.49
CA ASP A 45 -20.87 16.44 -10.85
C ASP A 45 -19.90 15.96 -11.94
N PHE A 46 -19.92 14.68 -12.28
CA PHE A 46 -19.03 14.07 -13.24
C PHE A 46 -19.78 13.41 -14.39
N ARG A 47 -19.48 13.85 -15.59
CA ARG A 47 -19.95 13.20 -16.83
C ARG A 47 -19.04 12.05 -17.23
N ARG A 48 -19.60 11.07 -17.91
CA ARG A 48 -18.93 9.87 -18.44
C ARG A 48 -19.39 9.63 -19.88
N PRO A 49 -18.47 9.32 -20.80
CA PRO A 49 -17.00 9.25 -20.63
C PRO A 49 -16.35 10.63 -20.47
N GLY A 50 -15.09 10.66 -20.04
CA GLY A 50 -14.28 11.86 -19.90
C GLY A 50 -12.80 11.60 -20.21
N HIS A 51 -11.91 12.51 -19.75
CA HIS A 51 -10.48 12.48 -20.07
C HIS A 51 -9.60 12.21 -18.81
N VAL A 52 -10.18 12.14 -17.63
CA VAL A 52 -9.50 11.74 -16.41
C VAL A 52 -9.91 10.31 -16.06
N PHE A 53 -8.92 9.45 -15.77
CA PHE A 53 -9.12 8.02 -15.52
C PHE A 53 -8.85 7.71 -14.04
N PRO A 54 -9.87 7.66 -13.18
CA PRO A 54 -9.70 7.25 -11.79
C PRO A 54 -9.25 5.78 -11.71
N LEU A 55 -8.20 5.55 -10.95
CA LEU A 55 -7.71 4.21 -10.62
C LEU A 55 -7.94 3.96 -9.13
N ILE A 56 -8.35 2.75 -8.80
CA ILE A 56 -8.57 2.35 -7.41
C ILE A 56 -7.37 1.55 -6.93
N SER A 57 -6.69 2.06 -5.90
CA SER A 57 -5.61 1.35 -5.22
C SER A 57 -6.13 0.14 -4.45
N ARG A 58 -5.30 -0.88 -4.28
CA ARG A 58 -5.62 -2.01 -3.42
C ARG A 58 -5.52 -1.61 -1.96
N LYS A 59 -6.47 -2.09 -1.15
CA LYS A 59 -6.42 -1.96 0.31
C LYS A 59 -5.12 -2.61 0.81
N GLY A 60 -4.39 -1.92 1.70
CA GLY A 60 -3.06 -2.31 2.16
C GLY A 60 -1.91 -1.73 1.33
N GLY A 61 -2.22 -0.91 0.31
CA GLY A 61 -1.27 -0.07 -0.40
C GLY A 61 -0.09 -0.81 -1.03
N VAL A 62 1.08 -0.19 -1.02
CA VAL A 62 2.32 -0.75 -1.60
C VAL A 62 2.80 -2.02 -0.93
N LEU A 63 2.34 -2.35 0.28
CA LEU A 63 2.68 -3.61 0.95
C LEU A 63 1.96 -4.81 0.33
N VAL A 64 0.79 -4.58 -0.28
CA VAL A 64 0.01 -5.62 -0.97
C VAL A 64 0.31 -5.66 -2.48
N ARG A 65 0.49 -4.49 -3.09
CA ARG A 65 0.81 -4.37 -4.51
C ARG A 65 1.81 -3.24 -4.73
N ASN A 66 3.01 -3.57 -5.19
CA ASN A 66 4.09 -2.59 -5.45
C ASN A 66 3.85 -1.79 -6.74
N GLY A 67 2.67 -1.13 -6.83
CA GLY A 67 2.27 -0.31 -7.97
C GLY A 67 2.33 1.19 -7.67
N HIS A 68 2.48 2.02 -8.71
CA HIS A 68 2.48 3.48 -8.57
C HIS A 68 1.12 4.02 -8.11
N THR A 69 0.02 3.34 -8.42
CA THR A 69 -1.33 3.68 -7.93
C THR A 69 -1.38 3.59 -6.41
N GLU A 70 -0.87 2.49 -5.85
CA GLU A 70 -0.79 2.28 -4.40
C GLU A 70 0.19 3.26 -3.76
N ALA A 71 1.35 3.50 -4.39
CA ALA A 71 2.32 4.47 -3.90
C ALA A 71 1.74 5.88 -3.82
N THR A 72 0.93 6.28 -4.80
CA THR A 72 0.27 7.59 -4.81
C THR A 72 -0.67 7.74 -3.61
N THR A 73 -1.52 6.75 -3.33
CA THR A 73 -2.46 6.81 -2.21
C THR A 73 -1.75 6.73 -0.87
N ASP A 74 -0.73 5.88 -0.72
CA ASP A 74 0.06 5.80 0.51
C ASP A 74 0.81 7.10 0.81
N LEU A 75 1.41 7.75 -0.20
CA LEU A 75 2.07 9.04 -0.01
C LEU A 75 1.07 10.13 0.44
N MET A 76 -0.14 10.15 -0.12
CA MET A 76 -1.18 11.08 0.33
C MET A 76 -1.59 10.81 1.78
N ARG A 77 -1.80 9.54 2.14
CA ARG A 77 -2.12 9.12 3.50
C ARG A 77 -1.02 9.50 4.50
N LEU A 78 0.24 9.20 4.18
CA LEU A 78 1.39 9.56 5.03
C LEU A 78 1.57 11.07 5.19
N ALA A 79 1.17 11.85 4.18
CA ALA A 79 1.15 13.31 4.26
C ALA A 79 -0.05 13.87 5.05
N GLY A 80 -0.94 13.03 5.60
CA GLY A 80 -2.15 13.45 6.29
C GLY A 80 -3.22 14.05 5.38
N LEU A 81 -3.14 13.74 4.08
CA LEU A 81 -4.10 14.20 3.07
C LEU A 81 -5.13 13.10 2.75
N LYS A 82 -6.15 13.44 1.96
CA LYS A 82 -7.07 12.44 1.42
C LYS A 82 -6.32 11.47 0.49
N GLU A 83 -6.66 10.21 0.56
CA GLU A 83 -6.02 9.12 -0.21
C GLU A 83 -6.37 9.19 -1.71
N CYS A 84 -6.11 10.33 -2.31
CA CYS A 84 -6.34 10.59 -3.71
C CYS A 84 -5.23 11.51 -4.25
N GLY A 85 -4.56 11.09 -5.31
CA GLY A 85 -3.49 11.86 -5.92
C GLY A 85 -3.47 11.68 -7.43
N VAL A 86 -2.73 12.56 -8.10
CA VAL A 86 -2.49 12.49 -9.54
C VAL A 86 -1.10 11.92 -9.77
N CYS A 87 -1.01 10.92 -10.63
CA CYS A 87 0.26 10.40 -11.11
C CYS A 87 0.29 10.38 -12.64
N CYS A 88 1.48 10.51 -13.22
CA CYS A 88 1.69 10.35 -14.65
C CYS A 88 3.10 9.81 -14.92
N GLU A 89 3.21 9.05 -15.99
CA GLU A 89 4.48 8.59 -16.53
C GLU A 89 5.20 9.74 -17.22
N VAL A 90 6.53 9.78 -17.10
CA VAL A 90 7.36 10.81 -17.72
C VAL A 90 7.87 10.32 -19.07
N MET A 91 7.53 11.07 -20.13
CA MET A 91 8.01 10.81 -21.50
C MET A 91 9.21 11.69 -21.81
N LYS A 92 10.07 11.21 -22.70
CA LYS A 92 11.11 11.99 -23.36
C LYS A 92 10.53 12.79 -24.51
N GLU A 93 11.32 13.74 -25.03
CA GLU A 93 10.93 14.55 -26.20
C GLU A 93 10.68 13.71 -27.47
N ASP A 94 11.36 12.58 -27.59
CA ASP A 94 11.18 11.63 -28.69
C ASP A 94 9.90 10.77 -28.58
N GLY A 95 9.10 11.00 -27.51
CA GLY A 95 7.86 10.25 -27.24
C GLY A 95 8.05 8.90 -26.57
N THR A 96 9.30 8.46 -26.32
CA THR A 96 9.55 7.24 -25.56
C THR A 96 9.58 7.51 -24.04
N MET A 97 9.39 6.45 -23.24
CA MET A 97 9.32 6.62 -21.78
C MET A 97 10.71 6.81 -21.18
N MET A 98 10.84 7.75 -20.23
CA MET A 98 12.05 7.91 -19.43
C MET A 98 12.29 6.66 -18.58
N ARG A 99 13.56 6.30 -18.40
CA ARG A 99 14.02 5.21 -17.53
C ARG A 99 14.70 5.77 -16.29
N THR A 100 14.90 4.94 -15.29
CA THR A 100 15.37 5.32 -13.95
C THR A 100 16.56 6.27 -13.95
N SER A 101 17.59 6.02 -14.78
CA SER A 101 18.77 6.89 -14.85
C SER A 101 18.42 8.31 -15.34
N GLN A 102 17.56 8.40 -16.34
CA GLN A 102 17.10 9.67 -16.90
C GLN A 102 16.18 10.43 -15.94
N LEU A 103 15.29 9.69 -15.25
CA LEU A 103 14.43 10.26 -14.21
C LEU A 103 15.25 10.81 -13.03
N TRP A 104 16.34 10.13 -12.67
CA TRP A 104 17.26 10.59 -11.63
C TRP A 104 17.93 11.92 -11.99
N GLU A 105 18.43 12.04 -13.22
CA GLU A 105 19.03 13.31 -13.69
C GLU A 105 17.98 14.43 -13.75
N MET A 106 16.79 14.14 -14.29
CA MET A 106 15.67 15.10 -14.30
C MET A 106 15.28 15.54 -12.87
N ALA A 107 15.23 14.62 -11.93
CA ALA A 107 14.92 14.93 -10.54
C ALA A 107 15.94 15.91 -9.93
N LYS A 108 17.24 15.72 -10.21
CA LYS A 108 18.29 16.63 -9.78
C LYS A 108 18.15 18.02 -10.43
N GLU A 109 17.95 18.05 -11.73
CA GLU A 109 17.83 19.29 -12.51
C GLU A 109 16.68 20.16 -12.01
N HIS A 110 15.55 19.53 -11.69
CA HIS A 110 14.34 20.22 -11.25
C HIS A 110 14.15 20.25 -9.72
N ASN A 111 15.16 19.80 -8.96
CA ASN A 111 15.10 19.70 -7.49
C ASN A 111 13.86 18.94 -6.99
N LEU A 112 13.54 17.82 -7.62
CA LEU A 112 12.41 16.96 -7.27
C LEU A 112 12.87 15.86 -6.31
N THR A 113 11.99 15.48 -5.40
CA THR A 113 12.21 14.29 -4.55
C THR A 113 12.11 13.03 -5.40
N PHE A 114 13.09 12.16 -5.26
CA PHE A 114 13.14 10.87 -5.93
C PHE A 114 13.16 9.75 -4.90
N ILE A 115 12.18 8.88 -4.95
CA ILE A 115 12.06 7.70 -4.08
C ILE A 115 11.71 6.48 -4.92
N THR A 116 11.98 5.29 -4.40
CA THR A 116 11.49 4.05 -4.98
C THR A 116 10.29 3.52 -4.20
N ILE A 117 9.48 2.65 -4.83
CA ILE A 117 8.39 1.96 -4.12
C ILE A 117 8.95 1.10 -2.98
N ARG A 118 10.16 0.56 -3.14
CA ARG A 118 10.82 -0.21 -2.09
C ARG A 118 11.13 0.65 -0.86
N ASP A 119 11.69 1.83 -1.07
CA ASP A 119 11.96 2.76 0.05
C ASP A 119 10.67 3.11 0.80
N LEU A 120 9.57 3.31 0.06
CA LEU A 120 8.26 3.57 0.64
C LEU A 120 7.74 2.35 1.43
N GLN A 121 7.89 1.13 0.91
CA GLN A 121 7.53 -0.09 1.63
C GLN A 121 8.33 -0.24 2.93
N ASP A 122 9.63 0.00 2.87
CA ASP A 122 10.50 -0.13 4.04
C ASP A 122 10.18 0.96 5.07
N TYR A 123 9.90 2.18 4.63
CA TYR A 123 9.42 3.25 5.50
C TYR A 123 8.13 2.85 6.23
N ILE A 124 7.12 2.35 5.51
CA ILE A 124 5.83 1.95 6.10
C ILE A 124 6.05 0.81 7.12
N ARG A 125 6.85 -0.22 6.79
CA ARG A 125 7.13 -1.33 7.71
C ARG A 125 7.79 -0.89 9.02
N ILE A 126 8.62 0.16 8.97
CA ILE A 126 9.33 0.65 10.16
C ILE A 126 8.42 1.55 11.01
N HIS A 127 7.57 2.37 10.38
CA HIS A 127 6.84 3.43 11.06
C HIS A 127 5.38 3.09 11.37
N GLU A 128 4.82 2.05 10.73
CA GLU A 128 3.45 1.63 10.95
C GLU A 128 3.38 0.23 11.58
N LYS A 129 2.47 0.06 12.51
CA LYS A 129 2.24 -1.21 13.20
C LYS A 129 1.08 -1.95 12.54
N HIS A 130 1.40 -3.04 11.84
CA HIS A 130 0.43 -3.85 11.10
C HIS A 130 0.03 -5.14 11.82
N VAL A 131 0.36 -5.26 13.09
CA VAL A 131 -0.02 -6.42 13.92
C VAL A 131 -0.85 -5.93 15.10
N LYS A 132 -1.96 -6.63 15.37
CA LYS A 132 -2.86 -6.37 16.47
C LYS A 132 -2.91 -7.58 17.37
N GLU A 133 -2.88 -7.34 18.69
CA GLU A 133 -3.15 -8.37 19.67
C GLU A 133 -4.65 -8.71 19.66
N GLU A 134 -4.97 -9.98 19.51
CA GLU A 134 -6.35 -10.48 19.47
C GLU A 134 -6.71 -11.30 20.71
N ALA A 135 -5.75 -12.02 21.27
CA ALA A 135 -6.00 -12.91 22.39
C ALA A 135 -4.76 -13.11 23.27
N VAL A 136 -5.01 -13.33 24.55
CA VAL A 136 -3.98 -13.75 25.50
C VAL A 136 -4.47 -14.98 26.26
N ALA A 137 -3.64 -15.99 26.38
CA ALA A 137 -3.96 -17.22 27.11
C ALA A 137 -2.79 -17.68 27.97
N ASN A 138 -3.07 -18.40 29.04
CA ASN A 138 -2.06 -19.12 29.79
C ASN A 138 -1.75 -20.46 29.10
N LEU A 139 -0.47 -20.74 28.92
CA LEU A 139 0.02 -21.98 28.30
C LEU A 139 0.95 -22.72 29.26
N PRO A 140 0.44 -23.63 30.08
CA PRO A 140 1.26 -24.53 30.90
C PRO A 140 1.97 -25.54 30.00
N THR A 141 3.27 -25.71 30.17
CA THR A 141 4.09 -26.65 29.41
C THR A 141 5.02 -27.44 30.34
N GLN A 142 5.62 -28.52 29.84
CA GLN A 142 6.68 -29.24 30.57
C GLN A 142 7.93 -28.36 30.87
N TYR A 143 8.06 -27.21 30.18
CA TYR A 143 9.16 -26.25 30.39
C TYR A 143 8.79 -25.08 31.32
N GLY A 144 7.59 -25.17 31.93
CA GLY A 144 7.00 -24.16 32.80
C GLY A 144 5.83 -23.41 32.17
N ASP A 145 5.35 -22.43 32.93
CA ASP A 145 4.18 -21.66 32.53
C ASP A 145 4.58 -20.50 31.63
N PHE A 146 3.87 -20.36 30.51
CA PHE A 146 4.00 -19.26 29.56
C PHE A 146 2.69 -18.49 29.45
N LYS A 147 2.79 -17.21 29.08
CA LYS A 147 1.69 -16.47 28.47
C LYS A 147 1.83 -16.52 26.96
N MET A 148 0.77 -16.90 26.29
CA MET A 148 0.68 -16.91 24.83
C MET A 148 -0.13 -15.72 24.38
N TYR A 149 0.48 -14.87 23.56
CA TYR A 149 -0.15 -13.72 22.92
C TYR A 149 -0.41 -14.06 21.45
N GLY A 150 -1.66 -13.97 21.03
CA GLY A 150 -2.07 -14.14 19.65
C GLY A 150 -2.18 -12.80 18.94
N TYR A 151 -1.54 -12.69 17.81
CA TYR A 151 -1.57 -11.50 16.96
C TYR A 151 -2.12 -11.83 15.59
N ILE A 152 -2.78 -10.85 14.97
CA ILE A 152 -3.20 -10.90 13.58
C ILE A 152 -2.52 -9.77 12.80
N ASN A 153 -2.01 -10.09 11.62
CA ASN A 153 -1.55 -9.11 10.67
C ASN A 153 -2.77 -8.54 9.93
N ASP A 154 -3.03 -7.25 10.03
CA ASP A 154 -4.21 -6.59 9.46
C ASP A 154 -4.16 -6.41 7.93
N ILE A 155 -2.99 -6.65 7.32
CA ILE A 155 -2.80 -6.61 5.87
C ILE A 155 -2.99 -8.00 5.25
N THR A 156 -2.32 -9.03 5.81
CA THR A 156 -2.31 -10.39 5.24
C THR A 156 -3.37 -11.30 5.84
N GLY A 157 -3.87 -10.98 7.04
CA GLY A 157 -4.74 -11.85 7.83
C GLY A 157 -4.01 -13.02 8.49
N GLU A 158 -2.67 -13.05 8.43
CA GLU A 158 -1.87 -14.11 9.05
C GLU A 158 -1.84 -13.98 10.57
N HIS A 159 -1.83 -15.13 11.23
CA HIS A 159 -1.77 -15.22 12.68
C HIS A 159 -0.33 -15.48 13.14
N HIS A 160 0.08 -14.78 14.19
CA HIS A 160 1.40 -14.94 14.81
C HIS A 160 1.22 -15.14 16.31
N LEU A 161 2.14 -15.87 16.94
CA LEU A 161 2.12 -16.13 18.37
C LEU A 161 3.42 -15.62 19.00
N ALA A 162 3.29 -15.02 20.20
CA ALA A 162 4.43 -14.76 21.07
C ALA A 162 4.24 -15.56 22.37
N LEU A 163 5.22 -16.37 22.73
CA LEU A 163 5.26 -17.11 23.98
C LEU A 163 6.20 -16.40 24.96
N VAL A 164 5.67 -15.91 26.05
CA VAL A 164 6.40 -15.15 27.05
C VAL A 164 6.48 -15.92 28.36
N LYS A 165 7.68 -16.10 28.89
CA LYS A 165 7.92 -16.70 30.20
C LYS A 165 8.42 -15.66 31.18
N GLY A 166 7.72 -15.49 32.29
CA GLY A 166 8.04 -14.47 33.30
C GLY A 166 7.59 -13.07 32.92
N ASP A 167 8.19 -12.09 33.55
CA ASP A 167 7.96 -10.67 33.31
C ASP A 167 9.07 -10.13 32.39
N ILE A 168 8.69 -9.45 31.33
CA ILE A 168 9.62 -8.85 30.37
C ILE A 168 9.93 -7.38 30.68
N GLY A 169 9.36 -6.85 31.78
CA GLY A 169 9.60 -5.46 32.22
C GLY A 169 9.31 -4.44 31.13
N ASP A 170 10.28 -3.56 30.86
CA ASP A 170 10.23 -2.53 29.83
C ASP A 170 10.54 -3.05 28.41
N GLY A 171 10.89 -4.34 28.29
CA GLY A 171 11.20 -4.97 27.00
C GLY A 171 12.65 -4.80 26.53
N GLU A 172 13.53 -4.17 27.32
CA GLU A 172 14.94 -4.06 27.00
C GLU A 172 15.69 -5.35 27.37
N ASP A 173 16.69 -5.72 26.56
CA ASP A 173 17.58 -6.88 26.76
C ASP A 173 16.85 -8.23 26.96
N VAL A 174 15.65 -8.36 26.41
CA VAL A 174 14.86 -9.61 26.48
C VAL A 174 15.44 -10.66 25.54
N LEU A 175 15.79 -11.82 26.09
CA LEU A 175 16.19 -12.98 25.26
C LEU A 175 15.01 -13.42 24.40
N CYS A 176 15.12 -13.24 23.08
CA CYS A 176 14.07 -13.55 22.12
C CYS A 176 14.58 -14.52 21.05
N ARG A 177 13.76 -15.50 20.71
CA ARG A 177 13.95 -16.38 19.55
C ARG A 177 12.80 -16.21 18.58
N VAL A 178 13.12 -15.84 17.34
CA VAL A 178 12.16 -15.89 16.23
C VAL A 178 12.20 -17.29 15.63
N HIS A 179 11.01 -17.90 15.49
CA HIS A 179 10.83 -19.23 14.96
C HIS A 179 9.74 -19.24 13.89
N SER A 180 10.03 -19.87 12.75
CA SER A 180 9.01 -20.20 11.75
C SER A 180 8.52 -21.60 12.02
N GLU A 181 7.23 -21.75 12.34
CA GLU A 181 6.66 -23.07 12.66
C GLU A 181 6.84 -24.06 11.49
N CYS A 182 7.16 -25.27 11.86
CA CYS A 182 7.30 -26.38 10.92
C CYS A 182 6.60 -27.63 11.46
N LEU A 183 5.45 -27.98 10.90
CA LEU A 183 4.68 -29.12 11.34
C LEU A 183 5.52 -30.42 11.38
N THR A 184 6.37 -30.64 10.39
CA THR A 184 7.19 -31.86 10.33
C THR A 184 8.33 -31.85 11.34
N GLY A 185 8.96 -30.71 11.59
CA GLY A 185 10.00 -30.58 12.62
C GLY A 185 9.41 -30.52 14.02
N ASP A 186 8.48 -29.59 14.24
CA ASP A 186 7.99 -29.28 15.59
C ASP A 186 7.04 -30.36 16.15
N ALA A 187 6.15 -30.90 15.31
CA ALA A 187 5.18 -31.93 15.78
C ALA A 187 5.63 -33.37 15.54
N PHE A 188 6.32 -33.64 14.43
CA PHE A 188 6.69 -35.01 14.05
C PHE A 188 8.17 -35.31 14.32
N GLY A 189 8.97 -34.35 14.78
CA GLY A 189 10.37 -34.56 15.12
C GLY A 189 11.25 -34.93 13.93
N SER A 190 10.98 -34.37 12.73
CA SER A 190 11.78 -34.64 11.56
C SER A 190 13.21 -34.12 11.75
N MET A 191 14.20 -34.99 11.52
CA MET A 191 15.63 -34.60 11.55
C MET A 191 16.11 -33.90 10.28
N LYS A 192 15.22 -33.58 9.33
CA LYS A 192 15.51 -32.83 8.11
C LYS A 192 15.02 -31.38 8.20
N CYS A 193 14.36 -31.02 9.28
CA CYS A 193 13.90 -29.66 9.56
C CYS A 193 14.86 -28.97 10.53
N ASP A 194 15.01 -27.64 10.42
CA ASP A 194 15.86 -26.81 11.29
C ASP A 194 15.34 -26.76 12.74
#